data_6ea1f9653a8d2188b5aff3946d790a83
#
_entry.id   6ea1f9653a8d2188b5aff3946d790a83
#
_cell.length_a   1.000
_cell.length_b   1.000
_cell.length_c   1.000
_cell.angle_alpha   90.00
_cell.angle_beta   90.00
_cell.angle_gamma   90.00
#
_symmetry.space_group_name_H-M   'P 1'
#
loop_
_entity.id
_entity.type
_entity.pdbx_description
1 polymer ?
#
loop_
_entity_poly.entity_id
_entity_poly.type
_entity_poly.pdbx_seq_one_letter_code
_entity_poly.pdbx_strand_id
1 'polypeptide(L)'
;MRSFTPHPYQSIMIDHAISNPRCALWAGMGMGKTSSTLAVCDALLLAGLARRPLILAPLRVARSTWPGEAEKWAEFAHLRVQPIIGSAEERRAALQASADIFTINYDNLVWLVETLGEYWPFDMVVADESTRLKNFRIKQGGKRTQALSNVAHSKVKRWINLTGTPAPNGLNDLWGQTWFLDGGYRLGRSY
;
A
#
# COMPACT_ATOMS: atom_id res chain seq x y z
N MET A 1 -17.00 -0.60 19.54
CA MET A 1 -16.55 -0.05 18.25
C MET A 1 -17.03 1.39 18.10
N ARG A 2 -16.25 2.22 17.42
CA ARG A 2 -16.64 3.61 17.12
C ARG A 2 -17.21 3.66 15.71
N SER A 3 -18.15 4.57 15.43
CA SER A 3 -18.60 4.83 14.07
C SER A 3 -17.56 5.67 13.32
N PHE A 4 -17.25 5.31 12.07
CA PHE A 4 -16.38 6.07 11.19
C PHE A 4 -17.22 7.06 10.37
N THR A 5 -17.11 8.33 10.72
CA THR A 5 -17.67 9.40 9.91
C THR A 5 -16.49 10.22 9.35
N PRO A 6 -16.23 10.17 8.05
CA PRO A 6 -15.09 10.88 7.48
C PRO A 6 -15.26 12.39 7.61
N HIS A 7 -14.19 13.07 8.00
CA HIS A 7 -14.11 14.52 7.88
C HIS A 7 -14.13 14.95 6.39
N PRO A 8 -14.50 16.19 6.06
CA PRO A 8 -14.57 16.64 4.66
C PRO A 8 -13.29 16.38 3.87
N TYR A 9 -12.11 16.60 4.44
CA TYR A 9 -10.83 16.32 3.79
C TYR A 9 -10.57 14.80 3.61
N GLN A 10 -11.07 13.96 4.51
CA GLN A 10 -11.00 12.51 4.36
C GLN A 10 -11.92 12.03 3.23
N SER A 11 -13.11 12.58 3.11
CA SER A 11 -14.00 12.31 1.97
C SER A 11 -13.31 12.65 0.63
N ILE A 12 -12.64 13.80 0.55
CA ILE A 12 -11.85 14.16 -0.64
C ILE A 12 -10.74 13.12 -0.94
N MET A 13 -10.02 12.66 0.09
CA MET A 13 -8.99 11.61 -0.08
C MET A 13 -9.59 10.30 -0.57
N ILE A 14 -10.72 9.89 -0.01
CA ILE A 14 -11.43 8.66 -0.37
C ILE A 14 -11.91 8.74 -1.83
N ASP A 15 -12.62 9.79 -2.19
CA ASP A 15 -13.16 9.99 -3.55
C ASP A 15 -12.03 10.06 -4.59
N HIS A 16 -10.93 10.74 -4.26
CA HIS A 16 -9.76 10.82 -5.12
C HIS A 16 -9.14 9.44 -5.35
N ALA A 17 -8.96 8.62 -4.31
CA ALA A 17 -8.34 7.31 -4.42
C ALA A 17 -9.25 6.28 -5.11
N ILE A 18 -10.56 6.38 -4.96
CA ILE A 18 -11.52 5.53 -5.70
C ILE A 18 -11.49 5.88 -7.19
N SER A 19 -11.54 7.16 -7.53
CA SER A 19 -11.59 7.66 -8.90
C SER A 19 -10.28 7.51 -9.67
N ASN A 20 -9.13 7.51 -8.96
CA ASN A 20 -7.81 7.43 -9.56
C ASN A 20 -7.12 6.11 -9.20
N PRO A 21 -7.02 5.16 -10.13
CA PRO A 21 -6.40 3.86 -9.86
C PRO A 21 -4.94 3.94 -9.37
N ARG A 22 -4.23 5.01 -9.72
CA ARG A 22 -2.85 5.26 -9.28
C ARG A 22 -2.71 6.68 -8.79
N CYS A 23 -2.60 6.88 -7.48
CA CYS A 23 -2.57 8.19 -6.85
C CYS A 23 -1.66 8.26 -5.63
N ALA A 24 -1.37 9.48 -5.20
CA ALA A 24 -0.69 9.77 -3.95
C ALA A 24 -1.61 10.56 -3.01
N LEU A 25 -1.70 10.14 -1.77
CA LEU A 25 -2.38 10.86 -0.70
C LEU A 25 -1.33 11.45 0.25
N TRP A 26 -1.04 12.71 0.06
CA TRP A 26 -0.08 13.45 0.87
C TRP A 26 -0.84 14.22 1.96
N ALA A 27 -0.95 13.62 3.11
CA ALA A 27 -1.66 14.18 4.25
C ALA A 27 -0.80 14.04 5.51
N GLY A 28 -0.80 15.06 6.36
CA GLY A 28 -0.01 15.11 7.59
C GLY A 28 -0.25 13.92 8.53
N MET A 29 0.59 13.81 9.56
CA MET A 29 0.38 12.81 10.60
C MET A 29 -0.94 13.07 11.34
N GLY A 30 -1.61 12.01 11.78
CA GLY A 30 -2.88 12.14 12.50
C GLY A 30 -4.10 12.46 11.64
N MET A 31 -3.96 12.72 10.34
CA MET A 31 -5.09 13.05 9.46
C MET A 31 -5.91 11.84 8.98
N GLY A 32 -5.79 10.70 9.64
CA GLY A 32 -6.63 9.52 9.37
C GLY A 32 -6.40 8.87 8.00
N LYS A 33 -5.18 8.91 7.46
CA LYS A 33 -4.85 8.21 6.21
C LYS A 33 -5.22 6.73 6.24
N THR A 34 -4.97 6.06 7.37
CA THR A 34 -5.25 4.63 7.53
C THR A 34 -6.74 4.33 7.43
N SER A 35 -7.58 5.04 8.21
CA SER A 35 -9.04 4.86 8.17
C SER A 35 -9.65 5.25 6.82
N SER A 36 -9.18 6.35 6.21
CA SER A 36 -9.62 6.74 4.86
C SER A 36 -9.24 5.67 3.82
N THR A 37 -8.05 5.08 3.93
CA THR A 37 -7.63 4.03 3.00
C THR A 37 -8.37 2.71 3.25
N LEU A 38 -8.73 2.38 4.50
CA LEU A 38 -9.63 1.25 4.78
C LEU A 38 -10.99 1.45 4.10
N ALA A 39 -11.56 2.66 4.16
CA ALA A 39 -12.80 2.98 3.45
C ALA A 39 -12.65 2.81 1.93
N VAL A 40 -11.51 3.21 1.36
CA VAL A 40 -11.20 2.97 -0.07
C VAL A 40 -11.13 1.48 -0.38
N CYS A 41 -10.39 0.70 0.43
CA CYS A 41 -10.27 -0.75 0.24
C CYS A 41 -11.63 -1.43 0.31
N ASP A 42 -12.44 -1.09 1.31
CA ASP A 42 -13.78 -1.63 1.49
C ASP A 42 -14.68 -1.34 0.29
N ALA A 43 -14.77 -0.09 -0.12
CA ALA A 43 -15.57 0.32 -1.28
C ALA A 43 -15.13 -0.40 -2.57
N LEU A 44 -13.82 -0.54 -2.80
CA LEU A 44 -13.29 -1.20 -3.99
C LEU A 44 -13.48 -2.72 -3.96
N LEU A 45 -13.40 -3.35 -2.78
CA LEU A 45 -13.68 -4.78 -2.61
C LEU A 45 -15.17 -5.07 -2.87
N LEU A 46 -16.07 -4.27 -2.28
CA LEU A 46 -17.52 -4.39 -2.48
C LEU A 46 -17.94 -4.18 -3.95
N ALA A 47 -17.28 -3.24 -4.63
CA ALA A 47 -17.53 -2.97 -6.04
C ALA A 47 -16.87 -3.98 -6.99
N GLY A 48 -16.06 -4.92 -6.49
CA GLY A 48 -15.27 -5.86 -7.32
C GLY A 48 -14.15 -5.21 -8.14
N LEU A 49 -13.77 -3.98 -7.79
CA LEU A 49 -12.70 -3.20 -8.44
C LEU A 49 -11.31 -3.46 -7.85
N ALA A 50 -11.25 -4.11 -6.71
CA ALA A 50 -10.07 -4.74 -6.13
C ALA A 50 -10.48 -6.10 -5.56
N ARG A 51 -9.54 -7.05 -5.54
CA ARG A 51 -9.80 -8.40 -5.02
C ARG A 51 -8.90 -8.76 -3.86
N ARG A 52 -7.67 -8.31 -3.88
CA ARG A 52 -6.66 -8.69 -2.89
C ARG A 52 -5.69 -7.53 -2.62
N PRO A 53 -6.11 -6.50 -1.87
CA PRO A 53 -5.24 -5.40 -1.48
C PRO A 53 -4.06 -5.85 -0.62
N LEU A 54 -2.86 -5.33 -0.94
CA LEU A 54 -1.63 -5.50 -0.17
C LEU A 54 -1.15 -4.13 0.32
N ILE A 55 -0.93 -4.02 1.62
CA ILE A 55 -0.42 -2.82 2.26
C ILE A 55 1.03 -3.03 2.66
N LEU A 56 1.91 -2.21 2.09
CA LEU A 56 3.31 -2.14 2.45
C LEU A 56 3.47 -1.09 3.54
N ALA A 57 4.03 -1.45 4.69
CA ALA A 57 4.16 -0.52 5.81
C ALA A 57 5.41 -0.82 6.66
N PRO A 58 5.84 0.08 7.54
CA PRO A 58 6.81 -0.26 8.59
C PRO A 58 6.34 -1.45 9.42
N LEU A 59 7.26 -2.28 9.94
CA LEU A 59 6.94 -3.54 10.63
C LEU A 59 5.84 -3.40 11.70
N ARG A 60 5.96 -2.43 12.59
CA ARG A 60 4.96 -2.21 13.64
C ARG A 60 3.59 -1.84 13.06
N VAL A 61 3.59 -1.01 12.03
CA VAL A 61 2.37 -0.53 11.37
C VAL A 61 1.66 -1.68 10.65
N ALA A 62 2.42 -2.49 9.89
CA ALA A 62 1.90 -3.68 9.21
C ALA A 62 1.37 -4.73 10.19
N ARG A 63 2.05 -4.92 11.34
CA ARG A 63 1.69 -5.95 12.33
C ARG A 63 0.44 -5.61 13.12
N SER A 64 0.28 -4.36 13.55
CA SER A 64 -0.73 -4.01 14.56
C SER A 64 -1.57 -2.77 14.24
N THR A 65 -1.03 -1.77 13.56
CA THR A 65 -1.78 -0.53 13.31
C THR A 65 -2.92 -0.76 12.33
N TRP A 66 -2.66 -1.40 11.19
CA TRP A 66 -3.68 -1.67 10.19
C TRP A 66 -4.76 -2.63 10.68
N PRO A 67 -4.43 -3.80 11.30
CA PRO A 67 -5.45 -4.65 11.91
C PRO A 67 -6.26 -3.95 12.98
N GLY A 68 -5.59 -3.27 13.92
CA GLY A 68 -6.28 -2.57 15.02
C GLY A 68 -7.13 -1.38 14.55
N GLU A 69 -6.76 -0.73 13.47
CA GLU A 69 -7.59 0.35 12.90
C GLU A 69 -8.85 -0.23 12.24
N ALA A 70 -8.78 -1.38 11.57
CA ALA A 70 -9.97 -2.06 11.05
C ALA A 70 -10.93 -2.50 12.18
N GLU A 71 -10.42 -3.06 13.26
CA GLU A 71 -11.20 -3.49 14.41
C GLU A 71 -11.84 -2.32 15.19
N LYS A 72 -11.25 -1.14 15.14
CA LYS A 72 -11.69 0.05 15.87
C LYS A 72 -13.01 0.61 15.36
N TRP A 73 -13.27 0.53 14.06
CA TRP A 73 -14.41 1.14 13.40
C TRP A 73 -15.48 0.12 13.04
N ALA A 74 -16.73 0.42 13.36
CA ALA A 74 -17.85 -0.47 13.11
C ALA A 74 -18.01 -0.80 11.61
N GLU A 75 -17.75 0.19 10.75
CA GLU A 75 -17.87 0.07 9.29
C GLU A 75 -16.85 -0.90 8.69
N PHE A 76 -15.69 -1.09 9.34
CA PHE A 76 -14.58 -1.92 8.84
C PHE A 76 -14.40 -3.23 9.62
N ALA A 77 -15.23 -3.49 10.64
CA ALA A 77 -15.10 -4.66 11.51
C ALA A 77 -15.28 -6.00 10.77
N HIS A 78 -15.89 -5.98 9.61
CA HIS A 78 -16.03 -7.15 8.74
C HIS A 78 -14.77 -7.46 7.93
N LEU A 79 -13.84 -6.48 7.78
CA LEU A 79 -12.60 -6.66 7.04
C LEU A 79 -11.58 -7.46 7.84
N ARG A 80 -11.16 -8.57 7.29
CA ARG A 80 -10.08 -9.39 7.87
C ARG A 80 -8.74 -8.91 7.32
N VAL A 81 -7.95 -8.31 8.18
CA VAL A 81 -6.60 -7.81 7.84
C VAL A 81 -5.55 -8.81 8.32
N GLN A 82 -4.83 -9.44 7.39
CA GLN A 82 -3.83 -10.46 7.67
C GLN A 82 -2.41 -9.94 7.49
N PRO A 83 -1.62 -9.81 8.57
CA PRO A 83 -0.19 -9.53 8.49
C PRO A 83 0.61 -10.72 7.94
N ILE A 84 1.46 -10.47 6.93
CA ILE A 84 2.45 -11.41 6.38
C ILE A 84 3.79 -11.11 7.06
N ILE A 85 3.97 -11.58 8.29
CA ILE A 85 5.09 -11.21 9.17
C ILE A 85 5.57 -12.45 9.93
N GLY A 86 6.78 -12.39 10.47
CA GLY A 86 7.39 -13.48 11.25
C GLY A 86 8.36 -14.32 10.43
N SER A 87 8.50 -15.58 10.79
CA SER A 87 9.33 -16.57 10.09
C SER A 87 8.82 -16.82 8.65
N ALA A 88 9.64 -17.45 7.82
CA ALA A 88 9.21 -17.79 6.46
C ALA A 88 8.01 -18.74 6.44
N GLU A 89 7.89 -19.62 7.44
CA GLU A 89 6.77 -20.54 7.59
C GLU A 89 5.48 -19.77 7.97
N GLU A 90 5.55 -18.91 8.98
CA GLU A 90 4.43 -18.07 9.39
C GLU A 90 3.94 -17.18 8.23
N ARG A 91 4.84 -16.60 7.43
CA ARG A 91 4.49 -15.79 6.26
C ARG A 91 3.82 -16.63 5.16
N ARG A 92 4.27 -17.89 4.93
CA ARG A 92 3.60 -18.79 3.98
C ARG A 92 2.19 -19.14 4.45
N ALA A 93 2.02 -19.44 5.73
CA ALA A 93 0.70 -19.68 6.31
C ALA A 93 -0.21 -18.45 6.18
N ALA A 94 0.31 -17.24 6.45
CA ALA A 94 -0.43 -16.00 6.29
C ALA A 94 -0.91 -15.77 4.84
N LEU A 95 -0.12 -16.13 3.83
CA LEU A 95 -0.50 -16.03 2.42
C LEU A 95 -1.69 -16.95 2.05
N GLN A 96 -1.89 -18.04 2.77
CA GLN A 96 -3.00 -18.96 2.57
C GLN A 96 -4.24 -18.59 3.38
N ALA A 97 -4.14 -17.60 4.25
CA ALA A 97 -5.27 -17.18 5.08
C ALA A 97 -6.41 -16.62 4.24
N SER A 98 -7.63 -16.89 4.66
CA SER A 98 -8.82 -16.24 4.12
C SER A 98 -8.93 -14.84 4.70
N ALA A 99 -8.43 -13.84 3.98
CA ALA A 99 -8.43 -12.45 4.40
C ALA A 99 -8.81 -11.52 3.26
N ASP A 100 -9.31 -10.34 3.62
CA ASP A 100 -9.77 -9.34 2.67
C ASP A 100 -8.64 -8.38 2.30
N ILE A 101 -7.75 -8.07 3.26
CA ILE A 101 -6.60 -7.18 3.11
C ILE A 101 -5.36 -7.87 3.69
N PHE A 102 -4.23 -7.74 3.03
CA PHE A 102 -2.94 -8.24 3.52
C PHE A 102 -2.01 -7.08 3.85
N THR A 103 -1.19 -7.22 4.88
CA THR A 103 -0.16 -6.24 5.22
C THR A 103 1.21 -6.91 5.27
N ILE A 104 2.26 -6.22 4.87
CA ILE A 104 3.63 -6.71 4.91
C ILE A 104 4.61 -5.57 5.20
N ASN A 105 5.71 -5.86 5.89
CA ASN A 105 6.75 -4.88 6.05
C ASN A 105 7.71 -4.85 4.85
N TYR A 106 8.26 -3.68 4.58
CA TYR A 106 9.15 -3.45 3.43
C TYR A 106 10.36 -4.41 3.36
N ASP A 107 10.87 -4.88 4.52
CA ASP A 107 12.02 -5.79 4.56
C ASP A 107 11.72 -7.17 3.98
N ASN A 108 10.47 -7.58 3.97
CA ASN A 108 10.02 -8.87 3.46
C ASN A 108 9.61 -8.85 1.97
N LEU A 109 9.71 -7.70 1.29
CA LEU A 109 9.26 -7.57 -0.11
C LEU A 109 10.04 -8.45 -1.09
N VAL A 110 11.36 -8.57 -0.92
CA VAL A 110 12.17 -9.46 -1.79
C VAL A 110 11.67 -10.89 -1.66
N TRP A 111 11.54 -11.36 -0.42
CA TRP A 111 11.01 -12.69 -0.15
C TRP A 111 9.60 -12.91 -0.75
N LEU A 112 8.71 -11.91 -0.62
CA LEU A 112 7.35 -12.01 -1.13
C LEU A 112 7.33 -12.16 -2.65
N VAL A 113 8.06 -11.29 -3.36
CA VAL A 113 8.13 -11.32 -4.83
C VAL A 113 8.76 -12.62 -5.31
N GLU A 114 9.86 -13.08 -4.71
CA GLU A 114 10.51 -14.34 -5.05
C GLU A 114 9.63 -15.56 -4.77
N THR A 115 8.90 -15.56 -3.65
CA THR A 115 8.01 -16.67 -3.26
C THR A 115 6.81 -16.78 -4.19
N LEU A 116 6.22 -15.66 -4.61
CA LEU A 116 5.01 -15.64 -5.43
C LEU A 116 5.31 -15.70 -6.94
N GLY A 117 6.42 -15.11 -7.38
CA GLY A 117 6.82 -15.09 -8.79
C GLY A 117 5.67 -14.71 -9.73
N GLU A 118 5.39 -15.58 -10.70
CA GLU A 118 4.30 -15.38 -11.66
C GLU A 118 2.89 -15.50 -11.05
N TYR A 119 2.77 -16.13 -9.88
CA TYR A 119 1.51 -16.32 -9.15
C TYR A 119 1.17 -15.16 -8.22
N TRP A 120 1.68 -13.96 -8.49
CA TRP A 120 1.39 -12.74 -7.73
C TRP A 120 -0.12 -12.44 -7.71
N PRO A 121 -0.80 -12.50 -6.54
CA PRO A 121 -2.25 -12.42 -6.47
C PRO A 121 -2.78 -11.02 -6.16
N PHE A 122 -1.90 -10.07 -5.78
CA PHE A 122 -2.30 -8.76 -5.31
C PHE A 122 -2.52 -7.81 -6.47
N ASP A 123 -3.76 -7.39 -6.68
CA ASP A 123 -4.16 -6.47 -7.75
C ASP A 123 -4.19 -5.00 -7.32
N MET A 124 -4.09 -4.75 -6.01
CA MET A 124 -3.99 -3.42 -5.43
C MET A 124 -2.85 -3.37 -4.42
N VAL A 125 -2.05 -2.31 -4.47
CA VAL A 125 -0.98 -2.03 -3.49
C VAL A 125 -1.18 -0.66 -2.88
N VAL A 126 -1.03 -0.58 -1.56
CA VAL A 126 -0.93 0.66 -0.80
C VAL A 126 0.47 0.73 -0.18
N ALA A 127 1.23 1.74 -0.55
CA ALA A 127 2.55 1.99 0.02
C ALA A 127 2.43 3.00 1.16
N ASP A 128 2.25 2.52 2.38
CA ASP A 128 2.24 3.36 3.59
C ASP A 128 3.68 3.74 3.96
N GLU A 129 3.92 5.00 4.24
CA GLU A 129 5.25 5.62 4.27
C GLU A 129 5.99 5.46 2.94
N SER A 130 5.34 5.87 1.84
CA SER A 130 5.85 5.73 0.46
C SER A 130 7.23 6.36 0.22
N THR A 131 7.70 7.22 1.11
CA THR A 131 9.09 7.73 1.13
C THR A 131 10.13 6.63 1.21
N ARG A 132 9.77 5.43 1.66
CA ARG A 132 10.64 4.24 1.60
C ARG A 132 10.92 3.76 0.17
N LEU A 133 10.16 4.23 -0.81
CA LEU A 133 10.35 3.97 -2.24
C LEU A 133 11.25 5.03 -2.92
N LYS A 134 11.61 6.11 -2.25
CA LYS A 134 12.35 7.24 -2.81
C LYS A 134 13.70 6.86 -3.43
N ASN A 135 14.35 5.82 -2.91
CA ASN A 135 15.65 5.33 -3.41
C ASN A 135 15.53 4.37 -4.60
N PHE A 136 14.32 4.17 -5.12
CA PHE A 136 14.15 3.37 -6.33
C PHE A 136 14.86 4.04 -7.52
N ARG A 137 15.61 3.24 -8.28
CA ARG A 137 16.23 3.60 -9.56
C ARG A 137 16.15 2.37 -10.45
N ILE A 138 15.88 2.54 -11.73
CA ILE A 138 15.67 1.42 -12.67
C ILE A 138 16.89 0.48 -12.73
N LYS A 139 18.09 1.04 -12.71
CA LYS A 139 19.32 0.24 -12.83
C LYS A 139 20.11 0.06 -11.52
N GLN A 140 19.90 0.89 -10.51
CA GLN A 140 20.73 0.96 -9.30
C GLN A 140 19.92 1.11 -8.02
N GLY A 141 18.65 0.79 -8.05
CA GLY A 141 17.78 0.87 -6.87
C GLY A 141 18.07 -0.22 -5.83
N GLY A 142 17.63 -0.01 -4.62
CA GLY A 142 17.72 -1.03 -3.55
C GLY A 142 16.96 -2.31 -3.92
N LYS A 143 17.44 -3.47 -3.48
CA LYS A 143 16.87 -4.80 -3.81
C LYS A 143 15.36 -4.88 -3.59
N ARG A 144 14.83 -4.26 -2.52
CA ARG A 144 13.41 -4.26 -2.19
C ARG A 144 12.55 -3.56 -3.25
N THR A 145 12.97 -2.37 -3.65
CA THR A 145 12.26 -1.57 -4.63
C THR A 145 12.42 -2.13 -6.04
N GLN A 146 13.55 -2.75 -6.35
CA GLN A 146 13.76 -3.48 -7.59
C GLN A 146 12.82 -4.70 -7.69
N ALA A 147 12.75 -5.53 -6.66
CA ALA A 147 11.81 -6.66 -6.64
C ALA A 147 10.36 -6.19 -6.84
N LEU A 148 9.95 -5.14 -6.11
CA LEU A 148 8.61 -4.59 -6.20
C LEU A 148 8.29 -4.01 -7.58
N SER A 149 9.28 -3.40 -8.26
CA SER A 149 9.09 -2.82 -9.60
C SER A 149 8.73 -3.86 -10.66
N ASN A 150 9.15 -5.12 -10.49
CA ASN A 150 8.85 -6.21 -11.42
C ASN A 150 7.35 -6.52 -11.50
N VAL A 151 6.60 -6.25 -10.44
CA VAL A 151 5.16 -6.52 -10.37
C VAL A 151 4.31 -5.25 -10.43
N ALA A 152 4.88 -4.08 -10.14
CA ALA A 152 4.15 -2.84 -9.91
C ALA A 152 3.29 -2.38 -11.10
N HIS A 153 3.76 -2.57 -12.33
CA HIS A 153 3.03 -2.16 -13.53
C HIS A 153 2.48 -3.34 -14.36
N SER A 154 2.97 -4.56 -14.13
CA SER A 154 2.55 -5.75 -14.85
C SER A 154 1.42 -6.52 -14.19
N LYS A 155 1.36 -6.53 -12.85
CA LYS A 155 0.41 -7.32 -12.06
C LYS A 155 -0.53 -6.47 -11.21
N VAL A 156 -0.11 -5.26 -10.80
CA VAL A 156 -0.88 -4.37 -9.92
C VAL A 156 -1.69 -3.37 -10.75
N LYS A 157 -3.00 -3.40 -10.59
CA LYS A 157 -3.94 -2.49 -11.28
C LYS A 157 -4.09 -1.15 -10.56
N ARG A 158 -4.10 -1.17 -9.21
CA ARG A 158 -4.27 0.02 -8.37
C ARG A 158 -3.07 0.22 -7.46
N TRP A 159 -2.63 1.45 -7.34
CA TRP A 159 -1.50 1.81 -6.49
C TRP A 159 -1.74 3.12 -5.75
N ILE A 160 -1.63 3.11 -4.43
CA ILE A 160 -1.78 4.31 -3.60
C ILE A 160 -0.48 4.54 -2.80
N ASN A 161 0.11 5.71 -2.96
CA ASN A 161 1.19 6.17 -2.08
C ASN A 161 0.62 6.99 -0.93
N LEU A 162 0.96 6.62 0.31
CA LEU A 162 0.61 7.38 1.51
C LEU A 162 1.87 7.93 2.15
N THR A 163 1.91 9.24 2.42
CA THR A 163 2.96 9.85 3.24
C THR A 163 2.56 11.21 3.76
N GLY A 164 3.10 11.59 4.91
CA GLY A 164 3.01 12.96 5.44
C GLY A 164 4.16 13.87 4.98
N THR A 165 5.24 13.28 4.48
CA THR A 165 6.47 13.98 4.10
C THR A 165 7.00 13.46 2.76
N PRO A 166 6.40 13.86 1.62
CA PRO A 166 6.70 13.26 0.32
C PRO A 166 8.15 13.50 -0.15
N ALA A 167 8.77 14.60 0.24
CA ALA A 167 10.10 15.00 -0.19
C ALA A 167 10.98 15.44 0.98
N PRO A 168 11.31 14.53 1.94
CA PRO A 168 12.01 14.89 3.17
C PRO A 168 13.44 15.43 2.92
N ASN A 169 14.09 15.06 1.82
CA ASN A 169 15.43 15.53 1.46
C ASN A 169 15.42 16.35 0.15
N GLY A 170 14.27 16.82 -0.30
CA GLY A 170 14.11 17.60 -1.52
C GLY A 170 13.40 16.85 -2.66
N LEU A 171 13.20 17.55 -3.77
CA LEU A 171 12.34 17.08 -4.87
C LEU A 171 12.81 15.76 -5.51
N ASN A 172 14.09 15.43 -5.43
CA ASN A 172 14.63 14.17 -5.92
C ASN A 172 14.02 12.93 -5.25
N ASP A 173 13.51 13.07 -4.02
CA ASP A 173 12.82 11.99 -3.30
C ASP A 173 11.49 11.61 -3.96
N LEU A 174 10.91 12.49 -4.79
CA LEU A 174 9.65 12.23 -5.48
C LEU A 174 9.78 11.25 -6.63
N TRP A 175 10.92 11.21 -7.31
CA TRP A 175 11.06 10.42 -8.54
C TRP A 175 10.75 8.93 -8.29
N GLY A 176 11.40 8.31 -7.32
CA GLY A 176 11.20 6.88 -7.02
C GLY A 176 9.76 6.55 -6.63
N GLN A 177 9.12 7.42 -5.85
CA GLN A 177 7.72 7.24 -5.44
C GLN A 177 6.76 7.40 -6.62
N THR A 178 6.98 8.42 -7.45
CA THR A 178 6.14 8.74 -8.61
C THR A 178 6.25 7.65 -9.68
N TRP A 179 7.43 7.05 -9.85
CA TRP A 179 7.62 5.97 -10.79
C TRP A 179 6.66 4.79 -10.54
N PHE A 180 6.38 4.44 -9.29
CA PHE A 180 5.40 3.41 -8.95
C PHE A 180 3.96 3.79 -9.32
N LEU A 181 3.68 5.08 -9.49
CA LEU A 181 2.37 5.56 -9.93
C LEU A 181 2.22 5.52 -11.45
N ASP A 182 3.27 5.85 -12.22
CA ASP A 182 3.12 6.11 -13.65
C ASP A 182 4.22 5.55 -14.57
N GLY A 183 5.17 4.79 -14.03
CA GLY A 183 6.27 4.19 -14.83
C GLY A 183 7.25 5.21 -15.41
N GLY A 184 7.31 6.41 -14.84
CA GLY A 184 8.17 7.49 -15.28
C GLY A 184 7.55 8.46 -16.28
N TYR A 185 6.23 8.46 -16.41
CA TYR A 185 5.54 9.37 -17.33
C TYR A 185 5.73 10.85 -16.95
N ARG A 186 5.55 11.20 -15.65
CA ARG A 186 5.61 12.60 -15.19
C ARG A 186 7.03 13.12 -14.98
N LEU A 187 7.90 12.31 -14.39
CA LEU A 187 9.24 12.75 -13.97
C LEU A 187 10.38 12.13 -14.79
N GLY A 188 10.06 11.56 -15.95
CA GLY A 188 11.03 10.90 -16.84
C GLY A 188 11.23 9.41 -16.52
N ARG A 189 11.62 8.65 -17.54
CA ARG A 189 11.82 7.19 -17.43
C ARG A 189 13.14 6.82 -16.73
N SER A 190 14.09 7.72 -16.68
CA SER A 190 15.36 7.54 -15.98
C SER A 190 15.60 8.71 -15.02
N TYR A 191 16.28 8.42 -13.93
CA TYR A 191 16.71 9.41 -12.95
C TYR A 191 18.15 9.84 -13.29
#